data_2fe3799c6cf4618d810f0eda672a52e9
#
_entry.id   2fe3799c6cf4618d810f0eda672a52e9
#
_cell.length_a   1.000
_cell.length_b   1.000
_cell.length_c   1.000
_cell.angle_alpha   90.00
_cell.angle_beta   90.00
_cell.angle_gamma   90.00
#
_symmetry.space_group_name_H-M   'P 1'
#
loop_
_entity.id
_entity.type
_entity.pdbx_description
1 polymer ?
#
loop_
_entity_poly.entity_id
_entity_poly.type
_entity_poly.pdbx_seq_one_letter_code
_entity_poly.pdbx_strand_id
1 'polypeptide(L)'
;MNQTRLSICIPTYNRVLYLKELLPAILGQVDVGRAEVEVTVSDNASTDDTADYLRSLSNPHLRWWTNETNIGGDRNFLKCVAEARGEYVWLFGDDDIMPAGAVVRILDFLRQHNPALLISADKGVVPRIYEDYCAMLKDMGDDLALAHTLISANIFKRELFDMEFAVKKLWVQYAHMFGIMANMAGRKVGVMPRFVEMRPVRAEFAKYPSCLCVKQAIYMWFLAKRFGLPRFRRRAIWNACNLPVEYASRIWHWFWRRK
;
A
#
# COMPACT_ATOMS: atom_id res chain seq x y z
N MET A 1 14.27 -19.15 -17.34
CA MET A 1 13.11 -18.23 -17.29
C MET A 1 13.52 -17.07 -16.40
N ASN A 2 13.41 -15.83 -16.88
CA ASN A 2 13.70 -14.67 -16.02
C ASN A 2 12.68 -14.65 -14.90
N GLN A 3 13.16 -14.63 -13.66
CA GLN A 3 12.31 -14.55 -12.48
C GLN A 3 11.61 -13.17 -12.44
N THR A 4 10.29 -13.14 -12.24
CA THR A 4 9.56 -11.88 -12.07
C THR A 4 10.09 -11.16 -10.84
N ARG A 5 10.58 -9.92 -11.03
CA ARG A 5 11.11 -9.11 -9.93
C ARG A 5 10.02 -8.27 -9.24
N LEU A 6 9.12 -7.68 -10.02
CA LEU A 6 8.09 -6.77 -9.49
C LEU A 6 6.70 -7.19 -9.97
N SER A 7 5.77 -7.35 -9.04
CA SER A 7 4.34 -7.45 -9.31
C SER A 7 3.67 -6.13 -8.97
N ILE A 8 3.11 -5.45 -9.97
CA ILE A 8 2.24 -4.28 -9.80
C ILE A 8 0.81 -4.80 -9.70
N CYS A 9 0.23 -4.73 -8.51
CA CYS A 9 -1.05 -5.35 -8.20
C CYS A 9 -2.13 -4.28 -7.97
N ILE A 10 -3.16 -4.29 -8.79
CA ILE A 10 -4.22 -3.27 -8.84
C ILE A 10 -5.53 -3.88 -8.35
N PRO A 11 -5.93 -3.66 -7.10
CA PRO A 11 -7.27 -4.00 -6.63
C PRO A 11 -8.26 -2.96 -7.14
N THR A 12 -9.41 -3.40 -7.67
CA THR A 12 -10.43 -2.49 -8.24
C THR A 12 -11.85 -2.94 -7.91
N TYR A 13 -12.79 -1.99 -7.90
CA TYR A 13 -14.22 -2.24 -7.79
C TYR A 13 -15.03 -1.07 -8.35
N ASN A 14 -15.81 -1.30 -9.42
CA ASN A 14 -16.65 -0.31 -10.11
C ASN A 14 -15.88 0.96 -10.51
N ARG A 15 -14.72 0.80 -11.17
CA ARG A 15 -13.82 1.89 -11.51
C ARG A 15 -13.21 1.77 -12.91
N VAL A 16 -13.99 1.31 -13.88
CA VAL A 16 -13.56 1.11 -15.26
C VAL A 16 -12.92 2.36 -15.87
N LEU A 17 -13.44 3.55 -15.58
CA LEU A 17 -12.90 4.81 -16.14
C LEU A 17 -11.47 5.09 -15.67
N TYR A 18 -11.16 4.77 -14.41
CA TYR A 18 -9.80 4.92 -13.89
C TYR A 18 -8.85 3.89 -14.49
N LEU A 19 -9.29 2.65 -14.63
CA LEU A 19 -8.48 1.60 -15.25
C LEU A 19 -8.16 1.90 -16.71
N LYS A 20 -9.09 2.51 -17.45
CA LYS A 20 -8.88 2.95 -18.84
C LYS A 20 -7.77 4.01 -18.97
N GLU A 21 -7.53 4.79 -17.94
CA GLU A 21 -6.42 5.75 -17.89
C GLU A 21 -5.13 5.11 -17.34
N LEU A 22 -5.25 4.32 -16.27
CA LEU A 22 -4.11 3.79 -15.54
C LEU A 22 -3.39 2.66 -16.28
N LEU A 23 -4.13 1.65 -16.79
CA LEU A 23 -3.51 0.46 -17.38
C LEU A 23 -2.65 0.79 -18.60
N PRO A 24 -3.05 1.64 -19.54
CA PRO A 24 -2.17 2.03 -20.65
C PRO A 24 -0.88 2.71 -20.16
N ALA A 25 -0.96 3.55 -19.13
CA ALA A 25 0.21 4.24 -18.57
C ALA A 25 1.20 3.28 -17.89
N ILE A 26 0.71 2.24 -17.22
CA ILE A 26 1.54 1.20 -16.60
C ILE A 26 2.12 0.28 -17.66
N LEU A 27 1.28 -0.29 -18.52
CA LEU A 27 1.67 -1.28 -19.52
C LEU A 27 2.68 -0.68 -20.51
N GLY A 28 2.51 0.57 -20.94
CA GLY A 28 3.47 1.25 -21.79
C GLY A 28 4.87 1.42 -21.16
N GLN A 29 4.97 1.45 -19.81
CA GLN A 29 6.27 1.46 -19.13
C GLN A 29 6.86 0.04 -18.97
N VAL A 30 6.03 -0.99 -18.96
CA VAL A 30 6.45 -2.40 -18.82
C VAL A 30 6.83 -3.02 -20.17
N ASP A 31 6.12 -2.70 -21.24
CA ASP A 31 6.33 -3.25 -22.59
C ASP A 31 7.74 -2.97 -23.16
N VAL A 32 8.38 -1.89 -22.70
CA VAL A 32 9.73 -1.50 -23.15
C VAL A 32 10.81 -2.41 -22.53
N GLY A 33 10.77 -3.74 -22.83
CA GLY A 33 11.83 -4.68 -22.48
C GLY A 33 11.93 -5.09 -21.00
N ARG A 34 10.82 -5.02 -20.27
CA ARG A 34 10.76 -5.31 -18.82
C ARG A 34 10.12 -6.65 -18.49
N ALA A 35 10.60 -7.72 -19.11
CA ALA A 35 10.11 -9.10 -18.88
C ALA A 35 10.08 -9.54 -17.40
N GLU A 36 10.72 -8.79 -16.51
CA GLU A 36 10.76 -9.04 -15.07
C GLU A 36 9.60 -8.37 -14.28
N VAL A 37 8.67 -7.68 -14.96
CA VAL A 37 7.50 -7.03 -14.34
C VAL A 37 6.22 -7.70 -14.80
N GLU A 38 5.36 -8.04 -13.86
CA GLU A 38 3.96 -8.39 -14.15
C GLU A 38 3.02 -7.31 -13.62
N VAL A 39 1.90 -7.14 -14.30
CA VAL A 39 0.77 -6.32 -13.87
C VAL A 39 -0.39 -7.24 -13.58
N THR A 40 -1.00 -7.11 -12.41
CA THR A 40 -2.18 -7.91 -12.06
C THR A 40 -3.34 -7.01 -11.66
N VAL A 41 -4.55 -7.35 -12.08
CA VAL A 41 -5.78 -6.65 -11.68
C VAL A 41 -6.71 -7.63 -10.97
N SER A 42 -7.08 -7.29 -9.74
CA SER A 42 -8.06 -8.02 -8.95
C SER A 42 -9.38 -7.26 -8.94
N ASP A 43 -10.28 -7.63 -9.82
CA ASP A 43 -11.63 -7.09 -9.87
C ASP A 43 -12.49 -7.71 -8.75
N ASN A 44 -12.99 -6.87 -7.87
CA ASN A 44 -13.74 -7.29 -6.69
C ASN A 44 -15.25 -7.50 -6.95
N ALA A 45 -15.59 -8.21 -8.03
CA ALA A 45 -16.94 -8.42 -8.52
C ALA A 45 -17.63 -7.10 -8.91
N SER A 46 -16.99 -6.33 -9.80
CA SER A 46 -17.56 -5.10 -10.34
C SER A 46 -18.87 -5.37 -11.11
N THR A 47 -19.78 -4.40 -11.03
CA THR A 47 -21.06 -4.41 -11.73
C THR A 47 -21.13 -3.40 -12.90
N ASP A 48 -20.04 -2.64 -13.10
CA ASP A 48 -19.82 -1.78 -14.27
C ASP A 48 -19.06 -2.53 -15.37
N ASP A 49 -18.65 -1.84 -16.42
CA ASP A 49 -17.93 -2.42 -17.57
C ASP A 49 -16.47 -2.84 -17.26
N THR A 50 -16.07 -2.94 -15.98
CA THR A 50 -14.68 -3.28 -15.59
C THR A 50 -14.23 -4.61 -16.17
N ALA A 51 -15.04 -5.67 -16.00
CA ALA A 51 -14.69 -7.01 -16.49
C ALA A 51 -14.62 -7.08 -18.03
N ASP A 52 -15.53 -6.39 -18.73
CA ASP A 52 -15.53 -6.32 -20.19
C ASP A 52 -14.32 -5.55 -20.73
N TYR A 53 -13.96 -4.46 -20.08
CA TYR A 53 -12.74 -3.74 -20.40
C TYR A 53 -11.48 -4.60 -20.21
N LEU A 54 -11.35 -5.28 -19.08
CA LEU A 54 -10.20 -6.16 -18.82
C LEU A 54 -10.12 -7.30 -19.85
N ARG A 55 -11.25 -7.89 -20.23
CA ARG A 55 -11.33 -8.94 -21.25
C ARG A 55 -10.91 -8.44 -22.64
N SER A 56 -11.13 -7.16 -22.94
CA SER A 56 -10.73 -6.55 -24.22
C SER A 56 -9.24 -6.33 -24.36
N LEU A 57 -8.47 -6.38 -23.24
CA LEU A 57 -7.03 -6.15 -23.24
C LEU A 57 -6.27 -7.43 -23.57
N SER A 58 -5.29 -7.31 -24.47
CA SER A 58 -4.34 -8.38 -24.79
C SER A 58 -2.93 -7.85 -24.57
N ASN A 59 -2.33 -8.20 -23.42
CA ASN A 59 -0.97 -7.81 -23.10
C ASN A 59 -0.28 -8.95 -22.33
N PRO A 60 0.94 -9.41 -22.72
CA PRO A 60 1.62 -10.54 -22.11
C PRO A 60 2.04 -10.30 -20.66
N HIS A 61 2.13 -9.05 -20.23
CA HIS A 61 2.48 -8.68 -18.86
C HIS A 61 1.25 -8.54 -17.95
N LEU A 62 0.02 -8.54 -18.52
CA LEU A 62 -1.22 -8.36 -17.78
C LEU A 62 -1.87 -9.70 -17.44
N ARG A 63 -2.12 -9.93 -16.16
CA ARG A 63 -3.03 -10.97 -15.65
C ARG A 63 -4.16 -10.30 -14.90
N TRP A 64 -5.36 -10.85 -14.97
CA TRP A 64 -6.49 -10.36 -14.19
C TRP A 64 -7.44 -11.49 -13.83
N TRP A 65 -8.24 -11.24 -12.80
CA TRP A 65 -9.33 -12.12 -12.36
C TRP A 65 -10.44 -11.30 -11.74
N THR A 66 -11.65 -11.86 -11.74
CA THR A 66 -12.82 -11.32 -11.05
C THR A 66 -13.16 -12.22 -9.87
N ASN A 67 -13.42 -11.64 -8.71
CA ASN A 67 -13.91 -12.36 -7.55
C ASN A 67 -15.37 -12.78 -7.77
N GLU A 68 -15.80 -13.89 -7.16
CA GLU A 68 -17.20 -14.35 -7.24
C GLU A 68 -18.16 -13.36 -6.57
N THR A 69 -17.72 -12.70 -5.52
CA THR A 69 -18.45 -11.68 -4.77
C THR A 69 -17.52 -10.55 -4.33
N ASN A 70 -18.09 -9.40 -3.99
CA ASN A 70 -17.31 -8.33 -3.36
C ASN A 70 -16.89 -8.74 -1.94
N ILE A 71 -15.61 -9.05 -1.78
CA ILE A 71 -15.01 -9.51 -0.52
C ILE A 71 -14.50 -8.36 0.39
N GLY A 72 -14.71 -7.10 -0.02
CA GLY A 72 -14.21 -5.90 0.65
C GLY A 72 -12.77 -5.55 0.27
N GLY A 73 -12.40 -4.25 0.42
CA GLY A 73 -11.13 -3.71 -0.05
C GLY A 73 -9.91 -4.41 0.52
N ASP A 74 -9.79 -4.50 1.85
CA ASP A 74 -8.63 -5.13 2.49
C ASP A 74 -8.42 -6.60 2.07
N ARG A 75 -9.50 -7.39 1.96
CA ARG A 75 -9.39 -8.77 1.49
C ARG A 75 -8.94 -8.83 0.04
N ASN A 76 -9.41 -7.90 -0.80
CA ASN A 76 -8.97 -7.79 -2.18
C ASN A 76 -7.49 -7.40 -2.29
N PHE A 77 -6.99 -6.51 -1.40
CA PHE A 77 -5.55 -6.20 -1.29
C PHE A 77 -4.73 -7.45 -0.93
N LEU A 78 -5.17 -8.20 0.09
CA LEU A 78 -4.48 -9.43 0.49
C LEU A 78 -4.50 -10.50 -0.61
N LYS A 79 -5.57 -10.60 -1.37
CA LYS A 79 -5.65 -11.49 -2.54
C LYS A 79 -4.64 -11.09 -3.61
N CYS A 80 -4.49 -9.80 -3.91
CA CYS A 80 -3.43 -9.30 -4.79
C CYS A 80 -2.04 -9.76 -4.34
N VAL A 81 -1.73 -9.64 -3.05
CA VAL A 81 -0.43 -10.08 -2.50
C VAL A 81 -0.26 -11.60 -2.64
N ALA A 82 -1.30 -12.38 -2.36
CA ALA A 82 -1.26 -13.86 -2.46
C ALA A 82 -1.01 -14.35 -3.90
N GLU A 83 -1.60 -13.66 -4.89
CA GLU A 83 -1.50 -14.02 -6.30
C GLU A 83 -0.24 -13.45 -7.00
N ALA A 84 0.49 -12.55 -6.36
CA ALA A 84 1.71 -11.97 -6.88
C ALA A 84 2.82 -13.02 -7.03
N ARG A 85 3.59 -12.93 -8.12
CA ARG A 85 4.72 -13.85 -8.44
C ARG A 85 6.08 -13.20 -8.28
N GLY A 86 6.12 -11.86 -8.24
CA GLY A 86 7.35 -11.09 -8.12
C GLY A 86 8.05 -11.26 -6.78
N GLU A 87 9.36 -11.01 -6.79
CA GLU A 87 10.15 -10.85 -5.56
C GLU A 87 9.59 -9.70 -4.71
N TYR A 88 9.21 -8.62 -5.38
CA TYR A 88 8.59 -7.44 -4.79
C TYR A 88 7.13 -7.32 -5.20
N VAL A 89 6.31 -6.80 -4.30
CA VAL A 89 4.90 -6.47 -4.53
C VAL A 89 4.70 -4.96 -4.37
N TRP A 90 4.03 -4.38 -5.34
CA TRP A 90 3.54 -3.01 -5.31
C TRP A 90 2.02 -3.03 -5.43
N LEU A 91 1.32 -2.85 -4.31
CA LEU A 91 -0.12 -2.59 -4.35
C LEU A 91 -0.32 -1.17 -4.88
N PHE A 92 -1.06 -1.04 -5.99
CA PHE A 92 -1.28 0.24 -6.65
C PHE A 92 -2.78 0.57 -6.71
N GLY A 93 -3.15 1.75 -6.21
CA GLY A 93 -4.55 2.21 -6.24
C GLY A 93 -5.02 2.43 -7.68
N ASP A 94 -6.22 1.94 -7.98
CA ASP A 94 -6.80 2.08 -9.31
C ASP A 94 -7.13 3.53 -9.70
N ASP A 95 -7.17 4.44 -8.71
CA ASP A 95 -7.38 5.88 -8.88
C ASP A 95 -6.10 6.73 -8.74
N ASP A 96 -4.94 6.10 -8.55
CA ASP A 96 -3.66 6.79 -8.51
C ASP A 96 -3.07 6.98 -9.92
N ILE A 97 -2.05 7.82 -10.03
CA ILE A 97 -1.35 8.12 -11.28
C ILE A 97 0.08 7.61 -11.20
N MET A 98 0.50 6.86 -12.22
CA MET A 98 1.88 6.42 -12.36
C MET A 98 2.69 7.44 -13.19
N PRO A 99 3.66 8.14 -12.60
CA PRO A 99 4.52 9.06 -13.34
C PRO A 99 5.35 8.34 -14.40
N ALA A 100 5.63 9.03 -15.50
CA ALA A 100 6.49 8.49 -16.56
C ALA A 100 7.87 8.08 -16.01
N GLY A 101 8.37 6.91 -16.43
CA GLY A 101 9.66 6.36 -16.01
C GLY A 101 9.70 5.86 -14.55
N ALA A 102 8.57 5.79 -13.85
CA ALA A 102 8.53 5.29 -12.47
C ALA A 102 9.02 3.85 -12.37
N VAL A 103 8.56 2.97 -13.27
CA VAL A 103 8.94 1.54 -13.27
C VAL A 103 10.45 1.37 -13.41
N VAL A 104 11.08 2.11 -14.32
CA VAL A 104 12.54 2.05 -14.53
C VAL A 104 13.30 2.44 -13.28
N ARG A 105 12.98 3.63 -12.74
CA ARG A 105 13.65 4.14 -11.53
C ARG A 105 13.49 3.21 -10.34
N ILE A 106 12.31 2.61 -10.18
CA ILE A 106 12.04 1.63 -9.12
C ILE A 106 12.89 0.39 -9.31
N LEU A 107 12.90 -0.22 -10.49
CA LEU A 107 13.67 -1.43 -10.77
C LEU A 107 15.17 -1.22 -10.55
N ASP A 108 15.71 -0.09 -11.00
CA ASP A 108 17.12 0.25 -10.82
C ASP A 108 17.46 0.39 -9.32
N PHE A 109 16.60 1.06 -8.56
CA PHE A 109 16.76 1.18 -7.12
C PHE A 109 16.69 -0.17 -6.39
N LEU A 110 15.71 -1.02 -6.76
CA LEU A 110 15.57 -2.35 -6.18
C LEU A 110 16.77 -3.25 -6.50
N ARG A 111 17.32 -3.16 -7.72
CA ARG A 111 18.53 -3.92 -8.12
C ARG A 111 19.75 -3.45 -7.35
N GLN A 112 19.93 -2.15 -7.23
CA GLN A 112 21.12 -1.56 -6.60
C GLN A 112 21.14 -1.79 -5.09
N HIS A 113 20.00 -1.68 -4.42
CA HIS A 113 19.97 -1.58 -2.95
C HIS A 113 19.32 -2.79 -2.26
N ASN A 114 18.51 -3.57 -2.97
CA ASN A 114 17.80 -4.74 -2.45
C ASN A 114 17.10 -4.51 -1.09
N PRO A 115 16.29 -3.44 -0.93
CA PRO A 115 15.65 -3.13 0.34
C PRO A 115 14.53 -4.12 0.64
N ALA A 116 14.18 -4.32 1.92
CA ALA A 116 13.00 -5.07 2.33
C ALA A 116 11.70 -4.32 2.02
N LEU A 117 11.77 -2.99 2.05
CA LEU A 117 10.67 -2.06 1.79
C LEU A 117 11.23 -0.82 1.08
N LEU A 118 10.51 -0.36 0.05
CA LEU A 118 10.75 0.92 -0.61
C LEU A 118 9.52 1.81 -0.43
N ILE A 119 9.73 3.04 0.04
CA ILE A 119 8.67 3.99 0.36
C ILE A 119 8.75 5.20 -0.56
N SER A 120 7.59 5.60 -1.09
CA SER A 120 7.40 6.86 -1.81
C SER A 120 7.29 8.02 -0.83
N ALA A 121 8.20 8.97 -0.91
CA ALA A 121 8.19 10.19 -0.12
C ALA A 121 7.87 11.42 -0.99
N ASP A 122 7.86 12.61 -0.40
CA ASP A 122 7.62 13.84 -1.14
C ASP A 122 8.66 14.14 -2.22
N LYS A 123 8.31 14.96 -3.21
CA LYS A 123 9.16 15.26 -4.38
C LYS A 123 10.54 15.85 -4.03
N GLY A 124 10.66 16.52 -2.90
CA GLY A 124 11.93 17.12 -2.44
C GLY A 124 12.87 16.18 -1.69
N VAL A 125 12.46 14.94 -1.43
CA VAL A 125 13.29 13.98 -0.70
C VAL A 125 14.38 13.43 -1.62
N VAL A 126 15.62 13.43 -1.13
CA VAL A 126 16.74 12.75 -1.80
C VAL A 126 16.65 11.25 -1.53
N PRO A 127 16.85 10.39 -2.56
CA PRO A 127 16.85 8.95 -2.36
C PRO A 127 17.80 8.53 -1.24
N ARG A 128 17.32 7.69 -0.31
CA ARG A 128 18.10 7.23 0.85
C ARG A 128 17.88 5.76 1.15
N ILE A 129 18.89 5.14 1.73
CA ILE A 129 18.81 3.82 2.33
C ILE A 129 19.00 3.96 3.84
N TYR A 130 18.17 3.29 4.57
CA TYR A 130 18.29 3.10 6.02
C TYR A 130 18.54 1.61 6.27
N GLU A 131 19.53 1.29 7.06
CA GLU A 131 19.87 -0.09 7.42
C GLU A 131 18.83 -0.71 8.38
N ASP A 132 18.00 0.13 9.01
CA ASP A 132 16.94 -0.29 9.91
C ASP A 132 15.67 0.57 9.74
N TYR A 133 14.52 -0.08 9.73
CA TYR A 133 13.21 0.58 9.64
C TYR A 133 12.97 1.57 10.80
N CYS A 134 13.42 1.23 12.02
CA CYS A 134 13.27 2.14 13.16
C CYS A 134 14.11 3.41 13.00
N ALA A 135 15.31 3.30 12.42
CA ALA A 135 16.15 4.45 12.10
C ALA A 135 15.48 5.38 11.10
N MET A 136 14.87 4.82 10.04
CA MET A 136 14.06 5.58 9.08
C MET A 136 12.91 6.33 9.77
N LEU A 137 12.12 5.65 10.60
CA LEU A 137 10.99 6.29 11.30
C LEU A 137 11.45 7.41 12.22
N LYS A 138 12.64 7.28 12.85
CA LYS A 138 13.20 8.33 13.73
C LYS A 138 13.65 9.57 12.95
N ASP A 139 14.24 9.37 11.78
CA ASP A 139 14.77 10.44 10.95
C ASP A 139 13.67 11.21 10.22
N MET A 140 12.77 10.49 9.57
CA MET A 140 11.78 11.08 8.65
C MET A 140 10.49 11.60 9.32
N GLY A 141 10.27 11.29 10.59
CA GLY A 141 9.17 11.84 11.34
C GLY A 141 7.81 11.19 11.10
N ASP A 142 6.77 11.83 11.67
CA ASP A 142 5.41 11.29 11.73
C ASP A 142 4.70 11.32 10.37
N ASP A 143 5.02 12.31 9.53
CA ASP A 143 4.36 12.52 8.24
C ASP A 143 4.65 11.37 7.27
N LEU A 144 5.89 10.86 7.24
CA LEU A 144 6.20 9.69 6.44
C LEU A 144 5.50 8.44 6.97
N ALA A 145 5.42 8.28 8.29
CA ALA A 145 4.73 7.15 8.91
C ALA A 145 3.24 7.12 8.55
N LEU A 146 2.63 8.28 8.27
CA LEU A 146 1.26 8.38 7.76
C LEU A 146 1.19 8.22 6.24
N ALA A 147 2.13 8.80 5.50
CA ALA A 147 2.16 8.73 4.03
C ALA A 147 2.19 7.28 3.56
N HIS A 148 2.97 6.41 4.19
CA HIS A 148 3.06 5.02 3.79
C HIS A 148 1.89 4.13 4.27
N THR A 149 0.84 4.69 4.91
CA THR A 149 -0.45 3.99 5.06
C THR A 149 -1.20 3.84 3.74
N LEU A 150 -0.82 4.62 2.73
CA LEU A 150 -1.38 4.52 1.39
C LEU A 150 -0.83 3.29 0.68
N ILE A 151 -1.71 2.52 0.03
CA ILE A 151 -1.31 1.27 -0.61
C ILE A 151 -0.21 1.49 -1.65
N SER A 152 -0.34 2.53 -2.47
CA SER A 152 0.57 2.82 -3.58
C SER A 152 1.91 3.43 -3.16
N ALA A 153 2.06 3.82 -1.89
CA ALA A 153 3.30 4.39 -1.38
C ALA A 153 4.35 3.33 -1.02
N ASN A 154 4.02 2.04 -1.09
CA ASN A 154 4.85 0.95 -0.56
C ASN A 154 5.13 -0.12 -1.62
N ILE A 155 6.42 -0.45 -1.77
CA ILE A 155 6.88 -1.62 -2.51
C ILE A 155 7.67 -2.49 -1.55
N PHE A 156 7.27 -3.73 -1.35
CA PHE A 156 7.81 -4.57 -0.30
C PHE A 156 8.20 -5.96 -0.82
N LYS A 157 9.18 -6.59 -0.19
CA LYS A 157 9.52 -7.98 -0.48
C LYS A 157 8.37 -8.89 -0.09
N ARG A 158 7.88 -9.66 -1.07
CA ARG A 158 6.75 -10.58 -0.90
C ARG A 158 6.99 -11.61 0.20
N GLU A 159 8.19 -12.17 0.30
CA GLU A 159 8.58 -13.16 1.31
C GLU A 159 8.50 -12.65 2.76
N LEU A 160 8.59 -11.33 2.95
CA LEU A 160 8.54 -10.69 4.28
C LEU A 160 7.11 -10.30 4.70
N PHE A 161 6.13 -10.43 3.80
CA PHE A 161 4.75 -10.10 4.10
C PHE A 161 4.12 -11.17 4.99
N ASP A 162 3.62 -10.77 6.15
CA ASP A 162 2.93 -11.68 7.07
C ASP A 162 1.43 -11.70 6.78
N MET A 163 1.01 -12.66 5.95
CA MET A 163 -0.40 -12.82 5.55
C MET A 163 -1.29 -13.17 6.74
N GLU A 164 -0.84 -14.03 7.64
CA GLU A 164 -1.64 -14.44 8.80
C GLU A 164 -1.90 -13.26 9.74
N PHE A 165 -0.86 -12.46 9.99
CA PHE A 165 -1.00 -11.27 10.81
C PHE A 165 -1.89 -10.21 10.15
N ALA A 166 -1.76 -10.01 8.83
CA ALA A 166 -2.63 -9.11 8.07
C ALA A 166 -4.11 -9.52 8.17
N VAL A 167 -4.43 -10.80 7.98
CA VAL A 167 -5.80 -11.33 8.10
C VAL A 167 -6.37 -11.08 9.50
N LYS A 168 -5.58 -11.26 10.56
CA LYS A 168 -6.00 -10.95 11.94
C LYS A 168 -6.31 -9.46 12.16
N LYS A 169 -5.92 -8.59 11.22
CA LYS A 169 -6.09 -7.12 11.30
C LYS A 169 -7.12 -6.55 10.31
N LEU A 170 -7.86 -7.38 9.60
CA LEU A 170 -8.90 -6.95 8.65
C LEU A 170 -9.92 -5.96 9.23
N TRP A 171 -10.20 -6.05 10.55
CA TRP A 171 -11.12 -5.13 11.24
C TRP A 171 -10.59 -3.68 11.36
N VAL A 172 -9.28 -3.44 11.11
CA VAL A 172 -8.65 -2.11 11.19
C VAL A 172 -8.74 -1.35 9.88
N GLN A 173 -8.97 -2.04 8.75
CA GLN A 173 -8.94 -1.50 7.38
C GLN A 173 -7.57 -0.95 6.93
N TYR A 174 -6.48 -1.48 7.48
CA TYR A 174 -5.10 -1.30 7.04
C TYR A 174 -4.36 -2.63 7.12
N ALA A 175 -5.06 -3.72 6.80
CA ALA A 175 -4.52 -5.07 6.92
C ALA A 175 -3.19 -5.24 6.18
N HIS A 176 -3.06 -4.66 4.98
CA HIS A 176 -1.83 -4.67 4.19
C HIS A 176 -0.64 -4.08 4.96
N MET A 177 -0.83 -2.97 5.68
CA MET A 177 0.24 -2.34 6.46
C MET A 177 0.72 -3.22 7.61
N PHE A 178 -0.19 -3.90 8.27
CA PHE A 178 0.19 -4.83 9.34
C PHE A 178 0.99 -6.01 8.80
N GLY A 179 0.62 -6.54 7.62
CA GLY A 179 1.39 -7.57 6.93
C GLY A 179 2.80 -7.12 6.55
N ILE A 180 2.94 -5.90 6.02
CA ILE A 180 4.23 -5.30 5.68
C ILE A 180 5.09 -5.12 6.93
N MET A 181 4.55 -4.50 7.99
CA MET A 181 5.32 -4.10 9.18
C MET A 181 5.71 -5.26 10.10
N ALA A 182 5.06 -6.41 9.99
CA ALA A 182 5.29 -7.54 10.88
C ALA A 182 6.77 -7.94 10.98
N ASN A 183 7.49 -7.91 9.85
CA ASN A 183 8.85 -8.41 9.70
C ASN A 183 9.88 -7.32 9.32
N MET A 184 9.60 -6.04 9.58
CA MET A 184 10.49 -4.93 9.17
C MET A 184 11.57 -4.57 10.19
N ALA A 185 11.55 -5.07 11.43
CA ALA A 185 12.59 -4.80 12.42
C ALA A 185 13.97 -5.28 11.92
N GLY A 186 14.99 -4.42 12.00
CA GLY A 186 16.35 -4.72 11.54
C GLY A 186 16.48 -4.92 10.02
N ARG A 187 15.51 -4.46 9.23
CA ARG A 187 15.52 -4.61 7.77
C ARG A 187 15.86 -3.29 7.09
N LYS A 188 16.62 -3.41 6.01
CA LYS A 188 16.96 -2.29 5.13
C LYS A 188 15.73 -1.71 4.46
N VAL A 189 15.59 -0.38 4.50
CA VAL A 189 14.47 0.35 3.91
C VAL A 189 14.99 1.43 2.96
N GLY A 190 14.42 1.48 1.76
CA GLY A 190 14.64 2.55 0.81
C GLY A 190 13.57 3.63 0.91
N VAL A 191 13.96 4.88 0.71
CA VAL A 191 13.04 6.00 0.53
C VAL A 191 13.40 6.70 -0.77
N MET A 192 12.43 6.91 -1.63
CA MET A 192 12.61 7.60 -2.92
C MET A 192 11.67 8.79 -3.05
N PRO A 193 12.04 9.80 -3.87
CA PRO A 193 11.12 10.83 -4.29
C PRO A 193 9.88 10.19 -4.94
N ARG A 194 8.76 10.87 -4.82
CA ARG A 194 7.43 10.40 -5.25
C ARG A 194 7.46 9.62 -6.57
N PHE A 195 7.16 8.33 -6.49
CA PHE A 195 6.99 7.43 -7.64
C PHE A 195 5.52 7.06 -7.90
N VAL A 196 4.61 7.67 -7.16
CA VAL A 196 3.16 7.63 -7.35
C VAL A 196 2.60 9.02 -7.11
N GLU A 197 1.63 9.44 -7.92
CA GLU A 197 0.88 10.67 -7.70
C GLU A 197 -0.55 10.31 -7.36
N MET A 198 -1.01 10.79 -6.19
CA MET A 198 -2.38 10.60 -5.77
C MET A 198 -3.27 11.63 -6.44
N ARG A 199 -4.44 11.19 -6.92
CA ARG A 199 -5.49 12.13 -7.31
C ARG A 199 -6.02 12.85 -6.07
N PRO A 200 -6.47 14.11 -6.20
CA PRO A 200 -7.10 14.81 -5.09
C PRO A 200 -8.23 13.95 -4.50
N VAL A 201 -8.23 13.84 -3.16
CA VAL A 201 -9.23 13.04 -2.43
C VAL A 201 -10.62 13.48 -2.85
N ARG A 202 -11.44 12.54 -3.32
CA ARG A 202 -12.83 12.83 -3.68
C ARG A 202 -13.59 13.32 -2.45
N ALA A 203 -14.53 14.23 -2.68
CA ALA A 203 -15.44 14.75 -1.65
C ALA A 203 -16.17 13.63 -0.86
N GLU A 204 -16.32 12.46 -1.44
CA GLU A 204 -16.91 11.28 -0.79
C GLU A 204 -16.07 10.76 0.39
N PHE A 205 -14.74 10.80 0.32
CA PHE A 205 -13.87 10.43 1.45
C PHE A 205 -13.81 11.53 2.52
N ALA A 206 -14.04 12.79 2.14
CA ALA A 206 -14.13 13.90 3.09
C ALA A 206 -15.34 13.78 4.04
N LYS A 207 -16.34 12.96 3.70
CA LYS A 207 -17.51 12.70 4.56
C LYS A 207 -17.20 11.87 5.82
N TYR A 208 -16.03 11.19 5.88
CA TYR A 208 -15.68 10.30 7.02
C TYR A 208 -14.29 10.58 7.63
N PRO A 209 -13.94 11.85 7.94
CA PRO A 209 -12.61 12.17 8.49
C PRO A 209 -12.34 11.47 9.84
N SER A 210 -13.39 11.25 10.65
CA SER A 210 -13.29 10.59 11.95
C SER A 210 -12.88 9.12 11.87
N CYS A 211 -13.37 8.39 10.88
CA CYS A 211 -13.02 6.99 10.70
C CYS A 211 -11.54 6.82 10.32
N LEU A 212 -11.00 7.71 9.49
CA LEU A 212 -9.60 7.70 9.09
C LEU A 212 -8.69 8.00 10.29
N CYS A 213 -9.04 8.98 11.13
CA CYS A 213 -8.29 9.32 12.35
C CYS A 213 -8.21 8.15 13.35
N VAL A 214 -9.31 7.40 13.52
CA VAL A 214 -9.33 6.20 14.38
C VAL A 214 -8.33 5.15 13.90
N LYS A 215 -8.37 4.84 12.61
CA LYS A 215 -7.50 3.83 11.99
C LYS A 215 -6.04 4.22 12.09
N GLN A 216 -5.73 5.49 11.81
CA GLN A 216 -4.38 6.04 11.96
C GLN A 216 -3.91 5.97 13.42
N ALA A 217 -4.76 6.27 14.39
CA ALA A 217 -4.41 6.17 15.80
C ALA A 217 -4.05 4.74 16.21
N ILE A 218 -4.82 3.74 15.75
CA ILE A 218 -4.53 2.33 16.01
C ILE A 218 -3.20 1.92 15.37
N TYR A 219 -2.97 2.33 14.14
CA TYR A 219 -1.72 2.06 13.42
C TYR A 219 -0.51 2.71 14.11
N MET A 220 -0.61 4.00 14.48
CA MET A 220 0.45 4.72 15.20
C MET A 220 0.75 4.08 16.58
N TRP A 221 -0.29 3.63 17.28
CA TRP A 221 -0.12 2.89 18.53
C TRP A 221 0.62 1.57 18.32
N PHE A 222 0.29 0.83 17.26
CA PHE A 222 0.98 -0.40 16.91
C PHE A 222 2.47 -0.12 16.62
N LEU A 223 2.81 0.90 15.83
CA LEU A 223 4.18 1.30 15.57
C LEU A 223 4.92 1.67 16.87
N ALA A 224 4.28 2.44 17.74
CA ALA A 224 4.85 2.82 19.04
C ALA A 224 5.20 1.61 19.91
N LYS A 225 4.31 0.62 19.95
CA LYS A 225 4.51 -0.60 20.73
C LYS A 225 5.54 -1.54 20.10
N ARG A 226 5.45 -1.74 18.79
CA ARG A 226 6.28 -2.71 18.06
C ARG A 226 7.74 -2.27 17.95
N PHE A 227 7.97 -0.95 17.76
CA PHE A 227 9.28 -0.40 17.47
C PHE A 227 9.83 0.53 18.58
N GLY A 228 9.19 0.59 19.74
CA GLY A 228 9.66 1.38 20.86
C GLY A 228 9.70 2.89 20.60
N LEU A 229 8.70 3.44 19.88
CA LEU A 229 8.66 4.82 19.43
C LEU A 229 7.67 5.67 20.25
N PRO A 230 8.03 6.23 21.41
CA PRO A 230 7.10 6.91 22.32
C PRO A 230 6.40 8.13 21.70
N ARG A 231 7.01 8.82 20.71
CA ARG A 231 6.39 9.94 19.98
C ARG A 231 5.13 9.50 19.22
N PHE A 232 5.15 8.33 18.57
CA PHE A 232 3.97 7.79 17.88
C PHE A 232 2.85 7.42 18.86
N ARG A 233 3.19 7.00 20.08
CA ARG A 233 2.21 6.80 21.14
C ARG A 233 1.51 8.09 21.52
N ARG A 234 2.26 9.21 21.66
CA ARG A 234 1.68 10.54 21.95
C ARG A 234 0.77 11.00 20.81
N ARG A 235 1.20 10.83 19.56
CA ARG A 235 0.40 11.19 18.38
C ARG A 235 -0.87 10.34 18.27
N ALA A 236 -0.79 9.02 18.52
CA ALA A 236 -1.94 8.14 18.55
C ALA A 236 -2.99 8.58 19.61
N ILE A 237 -2.53 8.92 20.81
CA ILE A 237 -3.39 9.44 21.89
C ILE A 237 -4.00 10.77 21.47
N TRP A 238 -3.20 11.70 20.92
CA TRP A 238 -3.71 13.00 20.47
C TRP A 238 -4.78 12.85 19.39
N ASN A 239 -4.55 12.01 18.38
CA ASN A 239 -5.53 11.72 17.33
C ASN A 239 -6.81 11.11 17.92
N ALA A 240 -6.69 10.21 18.90
CA ALA A 240 -7.84 9.60 19.56
C ALA A 240 -8.65 10.61 20.40
N CYS A 241 -7.98 11.55 21.08
CA CYS A 241 -8.63 12.56 21.92
C CYS A 241 -9.36 13.65 21.11
N ASN A 242 -8.97 13.86 19.85
CA ASN A 242 -9.62 14.84 18.97
C ASN A 242 -10.74 14.25 18.10
N LEU A 243 -11.18 13.03 18.41
CA LEU A 243 -12.29 12.40 17.71
C LEU A 243 -13.64 12.85 18.28
N PRO A 244 -14.70 12.90 17.45
CA PRO A 244 -16.06 13.07 17.94
C PRO A 244 -16.40 12.00 18.99
N VAL A 245 -17.17 12.40 20.03
CA VAL A 245 -17.47 11.57 21.22
C VAL A 245 -18.02 10.19 20.88
N GLU A 246 -18.80 10.06 19.82
CA GLU A 246 -19.38 8.80 19.31
C GLU A 246 -18.33 7.76 18.87
N TYR A 247 -17.13 8.19 18.49
CA TYR A 247 -16.01 7.31 18.13
C TYR A 247 -15.00 7.11 19.27
N ALA A 248 -14.92 8.07 20.19
CA ALA A 248 -14.02 8.03 21.33
C ALA A 248 -14.33 6.83 22.25
N SER A 249 -15.61 6.49 22.45
CA SER A 249 -16.04 5.35 23.27
C SER A 249 -15.57 4.00 22.72
N ARG A 250 -15.58 3.83 21.39
CA ARG A 250 -15.12 2.58 20.74
C ARG A 250 -13.61 2.39 20.86
N ILE A 251 -12.85 3.48 20.75
CA ILE A 251 -11.39 3.45 20.91
C ILE A 251 -11.01 3.24 22.37
N TRP A 252 -11.70 3.93 23.30
CA TRP A 252 -11.47 3.79 24.73
C TRP A 252 -11.64 2.34 25.18
N HIS A 253 -12.70 1.65 24.77
CA HIS A 253 -12.90 0.25 25.02
C HIS A 253 -11.80 -0.64 24.41
N TRP A 254 -11.27 -0.31 23.26
CA TRP A 254 -10.19 -1.05 22.62
C TRP A 254 -8.86 -0.93 23.37
N PHE A 255 -8.51 0.29 23.86
CA PHE A 255 -7.29 0.52 24.63
C PHE A 255 -7.32 -0.14 26.01
N TRP A 256 -8.49 -0.19 26.67
CA TRP A 256 -8.63 -0.72 28.04
C TRP A 256 -8.82 -2.23 28.12
N ARG A 257 -9.33 -2.91 27.13
CA ARG A 257 -9.50 -4.38 27.13
C ARG A 257 -8.21 -5.18 26.85
N ARG A 258 -7.06 -4.53 26.67
CA ARG A 258 -5.77 -5.16 26.35
C ARG A 258 -4.65 -4.74 27.31
N LYS A 259 -4.96 -4.66 28.60
CA LYS A 259 -3.93 -4.70 29.65
C LYS A 259 -3.47 -6.12 29.85
#